data_a5f9594efd57546d1dd9c07f415efd35
#
_entry.id   a5f9594efd57546d1dd9c07f415efd35
#
_cell.length_a   1.000
_cell.length_b   1.000
_cell.length_c   1.000
_cell.angle_alpha   90.00
_cell.angle_beta   90.00
_cell.angle_gamma   90.00
#
_symmetry.space_group_name_H-M   'P 1'
#
loop_
_entity.id
_entity.type
_entity.pdbx_description
1 polymer ?
#
loop_
_entity_poly.entity_id
_entity_poly.type
_entity_poly.pdbx_seq_one_letter_code
_entity_poly.pdbx_strand_id
1 'polypeptide(L)'
;MSFLSKPVMLVMTIAVLIILLQTVWSSPAREKEQDLTLRLMTTASGMLDILLSSEDCLATRTNIMESAYAYAVSREKLDEFDRVYADREPDCARNFEYAYRVVVEEYCPEGAEECLSWGFGSESFSPGSDLIGKQTRSLPVGIMHSSKDVRVGKATITIADGALERIAGFLDKSCLLGPAGTKERAMKITFSYPLRLSGSKVCLGDACKGLDCPVLEKGLPAGSYNIRSVYREGTLEVSG
;
A
#
# COMPACT_ATOMS: atom_id res chain seq x y z
N MET A 1 16.32 54.41 32.24
CA MET A 1 16.39 53.52 31.06
C MET A 1 15.60 52.24 31.26
N SER A 2 14.33 52.26 31.64
CA SER A 2 13.62 51.01 32.00
C SER A 2 12.22 50.89 31.39
N PHE A 3 11.76 51.84 30.60
CA PHE A 3 10.40 51.85 30.04
C PHE A 3 10.27 51.08 28.72
N LEU A 4 11.34 50.87 27.96
CA LEU A 4 11.35 50.14 26.69
C LEU A 4 11.49 48.61 26.82
N SER A 5 11.93 48.13 28.00
CA SER A 5 12.15 46.69 28.23
C SER A 5 10.85 45.90 28.45
N LYS A 6 9.83 46.53 29.05
CA LYS A 6 8.56 45.83 29.34
C LYS A 6 7.74 45.44 28.13
N PRO A 7 7.51 46.32 27.10
CA PRO A 7 6.78 45.90 25.89
C PRO A 7 7.56 44.89 25.07
N VAL A 8 8.89 44.96 25.01
CA VAL A 8 9.71 43.97 24.28
C VAL A 8 9.64 42.60 24.97
N MET A 9 9.69 42.54 26.32
CA MET A 9 9.50 41.27 27.03
C MET A 9 8.10 40.68 26.78
N LEU A 10 7.05 41.48 26.75
CA LEU A 10 5.68 41.04 26.51
C LEU A 10 5.55 40.42 25.09
N VAL A 11 6.10 41.09 24.08
CA VAL A 11 6.08 40.58 22.69
C VAL A 11 6.85 39.28 22.58
N MET A 12 8.02 39.15 23.20
CA MET A 12 8.82 37.92 23.19
C MET A 12 8.10 36.76 23.90
N THR A 13 7.44 37.03 25.05
CA THR A 13 6.67 35.99 25.75
C THR A 13 5.46 35.53 24.92
N ILE A 14 4.77 36.41 24.24
CA ILE A 14 3.66 36.07 23.35
C ILE A 14 4.19 35.26 22.14
N ALA A 15 5.29 35.67 21.54
CA ALA A 15 5.89 34.94 20.43
C ALA A 15 6.31 33.50 20.82
N VAL A 16 6.94 33.34 21.98
CA VAL A 16 7.30 32.00 22.50
C VAL A 16 6.04 31.15 22.77
N LEU A 17 5.00 31.74 23.36
CA LEU A 17 3.72 31.07 23.60
C LEU A 17 3.05 30.62 22.30
N ILE A 18 3.06 31.43 21.26
CA ILE A 18 2.52 31.05 19.93
C ILE A 18 3.32 29.89 19.31
N ILE A 19 4.65 29.94 19.40
CA ILE A 19 5.52 28.85 18.90
C ILE A 19 5.24 27.56 19.67
N LEU A 20 5.12 27.61 21.00
CA LEU A 20 4.80 26.44 21.82
C LEU A 20 3.40 25.90 21.51
N LEU A 21 2.40 26.72 21.30
CA LEU A 21 1.07 26.30 20.91
C LEU A 21 1.06 25.65 19.52
N GLN A 22 1.80 26.19 18.57
CA GLN A 22 1.92 25.60 17.23
C GLN A 22 2.63 24.23 17.26
N THR A 23 3.69 24.08 18.10
CA THR A 23 4.37 22.79 18.24
C THR A 23 3.48 21.74 18.91
N VAL A 24 2.72 22.10 19.94
CA VAL A 24 1.77 21.19 20.62
C VAL A 24 0.61 20.77 19.69
N TRP A 25 0.09 21.69 18.87
CA TRP A 25 -1.03 21.37 17.96
C TRP A 25 -0.60 20.58 16.72
N SER A 26 0.64 20.68 16.29
CA SER A 26 1.15 19.93 15.12
C SER A 26 1.67 18.53 15.48
N SER A 27 1.99 18.24 16.75
CA SER A 27 2.59 16.97 17.15
C SER A 27 1.68 15.73 16.93
N PRO A 28 0.37 15.71 17.27
CA PRO A 28 -0.44 14.50 17.14
C PRO A 28 -0.71 14.07 15.70
N ALA A 29 -0.68 14.99 14.74
CA ALA A 29 -0.79 14.63 13.32
C ALA A 29 0.50 13.99 12.81
N ARG A 30 1.65 14.48 13.21
CA ARG A 30 2.97 13.91 12.87
C ARG A 30 3.20 12.53 13.49
N GLU A 31 2.76 12.32 14.73
CA GLU A 31 2.88 11.01 15.39
C GLU A 31 2.08 9.94 14.66
N LYS A 32 0.86 10.24 14.21
CA LYS A 32 0.02 9.30 13.44
C LYS A 32 0.63 8.98 12.08
N GLU A 33 1.19 9.96 11.40
CA GLU A 33 1.86 9.77 10.11
C GLU A 33 3.14 8.93 10.26
N GLN A 34 3.91 9.18 11.32
CA GLN A 34 5.11 8.38 11.64
C GLN A 34 4.74 6.93 12.01
N ASP A 35 3.70 6.71 12.81
CA ASP A 35 3.24 5.36 13.17
C ASP A 35 2.75 4.59 11.93
N LEU A 36 1.99 5.23 11.04
CA LEU A 36 1.58 4.63 9.77
C LEU A 36 2.77 4.27 8.90
N THR A 37 3.73 5.17 8.76
CA THR A 37 4.95 4.95 8.00
C THR A 37 5.76 3.78 8.56
N LEU A 38 5.95 3.70 9.87
CA LEU A 38 6.66 2.59 10.52
C LEU A 38 5.93 1.26 10.34
N ARG A 39 4.62 1.23 10.47
CA ARG A 39 3.79 0.04 10.22
C ARG A 39 3.93 -0.44 8.79
N LEU A 40 3.78 0.45 7.81
CA LEU A 40 3.95 0.12 6.40
C LEU A 40 5.36 -0.39 6.11
N MET A 41 6.40 0.23 6.68
CA MET A 41 7.77 -0.22 6.54
C MET A 41 8.00 -1.62 7.09
N THR A 42 7.49 -1.91 8.28
CA THR A 42 7.59 -3.23 8.92
C THR A 42 6.80 -4.27 8.13
N THR A 43 5.60 -3.92 7.67
CA THR A 43 4.76 -4.78 6.84
C THR A 43 5.44 -5.09 5.51
N ALA A 44 5.99 -4.07 4.81
CA ALA A 44 6.73 -4.26 3.56
C ALA A 44 7.89 -5.23 3.72
N SER A 45 8.66 -5.08 4.80
CA SER A 45 9.78 -6.00 5.09
C SER A 45 9.30 -7.43 5.33
N GLY A 46 8.25 -7.61 6.13
CA GLY A 46 7.67 -8.94 6.41
C GLY A 46 7.05 -9.59 5.17
N MET A 47 6.36 -8.81 4.34
CA MET A 47 5.79 -9.30 3.07
C MET A 47 6.88 -9.75 2.11
N LEU A 48 7.92 -8.94 1.94
CA LEU A 48 9.05 -9.27 1.07
C LEU A 48 9.79 -10.52 1.57
N ASP A 49 9.98 -10.64 2.88
CA ASP A 49 10.58 -11.81 3.52
C ASP A 49 9.76 -13.09 3.24
N ILE A 50 8.43 -13.04 3.42
CA ILE A 50 7.53 -14.17 3.12
C ILE A 50 7.62 -14.54 1.64
N LEU A 51 7.55 -13.58 0.72
CA LEU A 51 7.62 -13.84 -0.72
C LEU A 51 8.94 -14.48 -1.14
N LEU A 52 10.05 -14.07 -0.54
CA LEU A 52 11.38 -14.56 -0.87
C LEU A 52 11.77 -15.85 -0.14
N SER A 53 11.12 -16.17 0.99
CA SER A 53 11.42 -17.35 1.81
C SER A 53 10.45 -18.52 1.61
N SER A 54 9.25 -18.26 1.07
CA SER A 54 8.24 -19.29 0.83
C SER A 54 8.47 -20.00 -0.50
N GLU A 55 8.49 -21.35 -0.45
CA GLU A 55 8.58 -22.19 -1.66
C GLU A 55 7.33 -22.11 -2.53
N ASP A 56 6.18 -21.86 -1.94
CA ASP A 56 4.92 -21.63 -2.66
C ASP A 56 4.94 -20.30 -3.42
N CYS A 57 5.86 -19.38 -3.04
CA CYS A 57 6.12 -18.13 -3.72
C CYS A 57 7.40 -18.22 -4.57
N LEU A 58 8.39 -17.41 -4.27
CA LEU A 58 9.61 -17.24 -5.07
C LEU A 58 10.78 -18.12 -4.63
N ALA A 59 10.79 -18.58 -3.37
CA ALA A 59 11.93 -19.32 -2.84
C ALA A 59 12.21 -20.60 -3.66
N THR A 60 13.49 -20.88 -3.82
CA THR A 60 13.95 -22.11 -4.48
C THR A 60 14.88 -22.86 -3.52
N ARG A 61 14.61 -24.15 -3.29
CA ARG A 61 15.52 -25.02 -2.54
C ARG A 61 16.78 -25.26 -3.36
N THR A 62 17.92 -24.85 -2.83
CA THR A 62 19.22 -25.20 -3.40
C THR A 62 20.09 -25.81 -2.33
N ASN A 63 20.56 -27.02 -2.61
CA ASN A 63 21.57 -27.68 -1.77
C ASN A 63 22.94 -26.96 -1.78
N ILE A 64 23.07 -25.87 -2.55
CA ILE A 64 24.33 -25.20 -2.85
C ILE A 64 24.53 -23.94 -1.99
N MET A 65 23.46 -23.40 -1.38
CA MET A 65 23.51 -22.07 -0.76
C MET A 65 23.18 -22.04 0.73
N GLU A 66 23.57 -23.06 1.48
CA GLU A 66 23.37 -23.03 2.95
C GLU A 66 24.05 -21.85 3.68
N SER A 67 24.86 -21.04 3.01
CA SER A 67 25.64 -20.03 3.71
C SER A 67 25.84 -18.67 3.05
N ALA A 68 25.45 -18.44 1.79
CA ALA A 68 25.88 -17.22 1.09
C ALA A 68 24.75 -16.20 0.79
N TYR A 69 23.51 -16.65 0.55
CA TYR A 69 22.40 -15.73 0.23
C TYR A 69 21.16 -16.15 1.01
N ALA A 70 20.61 -15.23 1.80
CA ALA A 70 19.41 -15.48 2.59
C ALA A 70 18.18 -15.82 1.71
N TYR A 71 18.20 -15.35 0.44
CA TYR A 71 17.07 -15.51 -0.48
C TYR A 71 17.61 -15.94 -1.86
N ALA A 72 17.25 -17.13 -2.30
CA ALA A 72 17.50 -17.62 -3.64
C ALA A 72 16.19 -17.82 -4.39
N VAL A 73 16.06 -17.18 -5.52
CA VAL A 73 14.87 -17.24 -6.39
C VAL A 73 15.23 -17.81 -7.74
N SER A 74 14.37 -18.63 -8.34
CA SER A 74 14.58 -19.19 -9.66
C SER A 74 14.11 -18.20 -10.72
N ARG A 75 14.90 -18.05 -11.79
CA ARG A 75 14.49 -17.29 -12.97
C ARG A 75 13.16 -17.80 -13.54
N GLU A 76 12.98 -19.10 -13.64
CA GLU A 76 11.74 -19.71 -14.16
C GLU A 76 10.51 -19.28 -13.34
N LYS A 77 10.62 -19.25 -11.99
CA LYS A 77 9.54 -18.73 -11.13
C LYS A 77 9.31 -17.23 -11.34
N LEU A 78 10.36 -16.44 -11.50
CA LEU A 78 10.24 -15.02 -11.79
C LEU A 78 9.55 -14.77 -13.12
N ASP A 79 9.93 -15.49 -14.18
CA ASP A 79 9.31 -15.42 -15.50
C ASP A 79 7.81 -15.82 -15.44
N GLU A 80 7.48 -16.82 -14.62
CA GLU A 80 6.09 -17.24 -14.39
C GLU A 80 5.30 -16.16 -13.61
N PHE A 81 5.88 -15.62 -12.54
CA PHE A 81 5.23 -14.59 -11.73
C PHE A 81 4.98 -13.31 -12.52
N ASP A 82 5.94 -12.85 -13.30
CA ASP A 82 5.80 -11.71 -14.19
C ASP A 82 4.68 -11.91 -15.21
N ARG A 83 4.62 -13.09 -15.82
CA ARG A 83 3.60 -13.42 -16.82
C ARG A 83 2.20 -13.59 -16.23
N VAL A 84 2.07 -14.24 -15.06
CA VAL A 84 0.78 -14.66 -14.48
C VAL A 84 0.23 -13.61 -13.54
N TYR A 85 1.08 -12.90 -12.83
CA TYR A 85 0.73 -11.97 -11.74
C TYR A 85 1.17 -10.53 -12.01
N ALA A 86 1.40 -10.16 -13.28
CA ALA A 86 1.79 -8.80 -13.66
C ALA A 86 0.88 -7.71 -13.03
N ASP A 87 -0.44 -7.97 -13.01
CA ASP A 87 -1.46 -7.03 -12.53
C ASP A 87 -2.42 -7.67 -11.51
N ARG A 88 -2.00 -8.75 -10.86
CA ARG A 88 -2.77 -9.40 -9.79
C ARG A 88 -1.88 -9.98 -8.71
N GLU A 89 -2.45 -10.14 -7.54
CA GLU A 89 -1.75 -10.73 -6.41
C GLU A 89 -1.54 -12.23 -6.59
N PRO A 90 -0.33 -12.76 -6.33
CA PRO A 90 -0.06 -14.19 -6.30
C PRO A 90 -0.89 -14.91 -5.24
N ASP A 91 -1.25 -16.16 -5.50
CA ASP A 91 -2.05 -16.97 -4.58
C ASP A 91 -1.39 -17.13 -3.21
N CYS A 92 -0.07 -17.22 -3.16
CA CYS A 92 0.73 -17.32 -1.95
C CYS A 92 0.71 -16.01 -1.10
N ALA A 93 0.27 -14.89 -1.69
CA ALA A 93 0.24 -13.57 -1.07
C ALA A 93 -1.17 -12.96 -0.97
N ARG A 94 -2.21 -13.74 -1.25
CA ARG A 94 -3.63 -13.27 -1.24
C ARG A 94 -4.13 -12.76 0.11
N ASN A 95 -3.47 -13.11 1.18
CA ASN A 95 -3.86 -12.69 2.54
C ASN A 95 -3.23 -11.35 2.96
N PHE A 96 -2.46 -10.72 2.09
CA PHE A 96 -1.93 -9.40 2.38
C PHE A 96 -3.05 -8.35 2.25
N GLU A 97 -3.24 -7.57 3.32
CA GLU A 97 -4.28 -6.54 3.38
C GLU A 97 -3.89 -5.22 2.69
N TYR A 98 -2.75 -5.19 2.02
CA TYR A 98 -2.15 -4.01 1.41
C TYR A 98 -2.01 -4.19 -0.09
N ALA A 99 -2.26 -3.13 -0.84
CA ALA A 99 -1.85 -3.09 -2.23
C ALA A 99 -0.32 -3.06 -2.31
N TYR A 100 0.27 -3.88 -3.18
CA TYR A 100 1.72 -3.94 -3.31
C TYR A 100 2.17 -4.26 -4.74
N ARG A 101 3.39 -3.84 -5.05
CA ARG A 101 4.13 -4.24 -6.25
C ARG A 101 5.50 -4.71 -5.86
N VAL A 102 5.92 -5.83 -6.43
CA VAL A 102 7.28 -6.33 -6.31
C VAL A 102 7.96 -6.17 -7.66
N VAL A 103 9.21 -5.68 -7.62
CA VAL A 103 10.09 -5.62 -8.76
C VAL A 103 11.39 -6.33 -8.37
N VAL A 104 11.80 -7.30 -9.17
CA VAL A 104 13.09 -7.99 -9.02
C VAL A 104 13.96 -7.60 -10.19
N GLU A 105 15.11 -7.03 -9.92
CA GLU A 105 16.07 -6.55 -10.91
C GLU A 105 17.39 -7.27 -10.75
N GLU A 106 17.94 -7.76 -11.84
CA GLU A 106 19.29 -8.32 -11.86
C GLU A 106 20.32 -7.19 -11.88
N TYR A 107 21.38 -7.30 -11.08
CA TYR A 107 22.53 -6.39 -11.17
C TYR A 107 23.32 -6.68 -12.44
N CYS A 108 23.34 -5.71 -13.33
CA CYS A 108 24.09 -5.79 -14.55
C CYS A 108 25.47 -5.19 -14.39
N PRO A 109 26.52 -5.87 -14.88
CA PRO A 109 27.85 -5.27 -15.01
C PRO A 109 27.80 -4.14 -16.06
N GLU A 110 28.67 -3.15 -15.90
CA GLU A 110 28.82 -2.08 -16.89
C GLU A 110 29.10 -2.68 -18.29
N GLY A 111 28.24 -2.34 -19.25
CA GLY A 111 28.35 -2.82 -20.65
C GLY A 111 27.52 -4.08 -20.96
N ALA A 112 26.71 -4.56 -20.05
CA ALA A 112 25.73 -5.63 -20.38
C ALA A 112 24.63 -5.08 -21.31
N GLU A 113 24.33 -5.80 -22.39
CA GLU A 113 23.31 -5.38 -23.37
C GLU A 113 21.89 -5.47 -22.87
N GLU A 114 21.58 -6.35 -21.91
CA GLU A 114 20.24 -6.55 -21.34
C GLU A 114 20.31 -6.85 -19.85
N CYS A 115 19.53 -6.10 -19.08
CA CYS A 115 19.26 -6.34 -17.66
C CYS A 115 17.85 -6.90 -17.52
N LEU A 116 17.75 -8.04 -16.85
CA LEU A 116 16.45 -8.66 -16.61
C LEU A 116 15.76 -8.01 -15.43
N SER A 117 14.46 -7.76 -15.60
CA SER A 117 13.59 -7.21 -14.57
C SER A 117 12.23 -7.90 -14.64
N TRP A 118 11.67 -8.24 -13.49
CA TRP A 118 10.38 -8.90 -13.35
C TRP A 118 9.52 -8.07 -12.40
N GLY A 119 8.23 -7.95 -12.71
CA GLY A 119 7.32 -7.15 -11.91
C GLY A 119 5.96 -7.80 -11.73
N PHE A 120 5.48 -7.94 -10.50
CA PHE A 120 4.17 -8.51 -10.20
C PHE A 120 3.53 -7.83 -8.99
N GLY A 121 2.22 -8.01 -8.81
CA GLY A 121 1.46 -7.47 -7.68
C GLY A 121 0.14 -6.83 -8.07
N SER A 122 -0.40 -6.01 -7.18
CA SER A 122 -1.72 -5.42 -7.33
C SER A 122 -1.81 -4.46 -8.54
N GLU A 123 -2.92 -4.51 -9.27
CA GLU A 123 -3.23 -3.63 -10.41
C GLU A 123 -3.17 -2.13 -10.02
N SER A 124 -3.50 -1.80 -8.77
CA SER A 124 -3.44 -0.44 -8.24
C SER A 124 -2.07 0.23 -8.34
N PHE A 125 -1.00 -0.55 -8.54
CA PHE A 125 0.36 -0.03 -8.79
C PHE A 125 0.68 0.19 -10.26
N SER A 126 -0.33 0.27 -11.12
CA SER A 126 -0.13 0.66 -12.51
C SER A 126 0.58 2.02 -12.62
N PRO A 127 1.41 2.23 -13.66
CA PRO A 127 2.09 3.51 -13.87
C PRO A 127 1.07 4.66 -13.88
N GLY A 128 1.23 5.63 -12.98
CA GLY A 128 0.32 6.77 -12.83
C GLY A 128 -0.68 6.66 -11.67
N SER A 129 -0.70 5.57 -10.90
CA SER A 129 -1.52 5.51 -9.69
C SER A 129 -0.94 6.40 -8.57
N ASP A 130 -1.68 7.40 -8.14
CA ASP A 130 -1.34 8.27 -7.00
C ASP A 130 -1.77 7.61 -5.67
N LEU A 131 -1.15 6.49 -5.35
CA LEU A 131 -1.41 5.81 -4.07
C LEU A 131 -0.78 6.58 -2.91
N ILE A 132 -1.60 6.84 -1.90
CA ILE A 132 -1.20 7.58 -0.71
C ILE A 132 -0.40 6.66 0.23
N GLY A 133 0.63 7.22 0.86
CA GLY A 133 1.39 6.50 1.89
C GLY A 133 2.25 5.36 1.37
N LYS A 134 2.82 5.47 0.16
CA LYS A 134 3.73 4.46 -0.41
C LYS A 134 4.98 4.31 0.44
N GLN A 135 5.33 3.06 0.73
CA GLN A 135 6.59 2.70 1.36
C GLN A 135 7.30 1.63 0.53
N THR A 136 8.60 1.79 0.37
CA THR A 136 9.42 0.91 -0.45
C THR A 136 10.50 0.26 0.41
N ARG A 137 10.71 -1.05 0.23
CA ARG A 137 11.78 -1.83 0.83
C ARG A 137 12.47 -2.68 -0.22
N SER A 138 13.78 -2.85 -0.04
CA SER A 138 14.58 -3.67 -0.95
C SER A 138 15.47 -4.61 -0.16
N LEU A 139 15.65 -5.82 -0.70
CA LEU A 139 16.57 -6.84 -0.20
C LEU A 139 17.41 -7.37 -1.35
N PRO A 140 18.68 -7.71 -1.10
CA PRO A 140 19.50 -8.43 -2.07
C PRO A 140 18.96 -9.86 -2.23
N VAL A 141 18.98 -10.36 -3.46
CA VAL A 141 18.55 -11.73 -3.80
C VAL A 141 19.56 -12.40 -4.71
N GLY A 142 19.68 -13.73 -4.61
CA GLY A 142 20.37 -14.55 -5.60
C GLY A 142 19.39 -15.03 -6.66
N ILE A 143 19.61 -14.71 -7.92
CA ILE A 143 18.78 -15.14 -9.06
C ILE A 143 19.46 -16.32 -9.74
N MET A 144 18.83 -17.47 -9.68
CA MET A 144 19.34 -18.70 -10.27
C MET A 144 18.88 -18.85 -11.72
N HIS A 145 19.81 -18.74 -12.65
CA HIS A 145 19.60 -19.03 -14.06
C HIS A 145 19.77 -20.52 -14.37
N SER A 146 20.64 -21.19 -13.62
CA SER A 146 20.85 -22.64 -13.62
C SER A 146 21.46 -23.08 -12.29
N SER A 147 21.65 -24.38 -12.10
CA SER A 147 22.30 -24.91 -10.89
C SER A 147 23.74 -24.43 -10.66
N LYS A 148 24.38 -23.82 -11.67
CA LYS A 148 25.76 -23.33 -11.62
C LYS A 148 25.87 -21.83 -11.91
N ASP A 149 24.81 -21.19 -12.36
CA ASP A 149 24.77 -19.75 -12.68
C ASP A 149 23.79 -19.04 -11.76
N VAL A 150 24.35 -18.35 -10.76
CA VAL A 150 23.61 -17.54 -9.80
C VAL A 150 24.12 -16.12 -9.90
N ARG A 151 23.22 -15.21 -10.19
CA ARG A 151 23.51 -13.79 -10.29
C ARG A 151 22.91 -13.02 -9.14
N VAL A 152 23.55 -11.92 -8.77
CA VAL A 152 23.04 -11.04 -7.72
C VAL A 152 21.96 -10.13 -8.31
N GLY A 153 20.91 -9.97 -7.56
CA GLY A 153 19.83 -9.05 -7.89
C GLY A 153 19.32 -8.31 -6.67
N LYS A 154 18.32 -7.48 -6.89
CA LYS A 154 17.62 -6.71 -5.87
C LYS A 154 16.12 -6.94 -6.02
N ALA A 155 15.47 -7.45 -4.98
CA ALA A 155 14.02 -7.49 -4.89
C ALA A 155 13.54 -6.25 -4.14
N THR A 156 12.63 -5.52 -4.74
CA THR A 156 12.05 -4.29 -4.20
C THR A 156 10.54 -4.45 -4.09
N ILE A 157 9.99 -4.29 -2.89
CA ILE A 157 8.55 -4.21 -2.68
C ILE A 157 8.15 -2.76 -2.41
N THR A 158 7.12 -2.31 -3.09
CA THR A 158 6.41 -1.05 -2.77
C THR A 158 5.03 -1.43 -2.29
N ILE A 159 4.66 -0.98 -1.10
CA ILE A 159 3.31 -1.18 -0.55
C ILE A 159 2.61 0.14 -0.33
N ALA A 160 1.29 0.12 -0.36
CA ALA A 160 0.43 1.24 0.00
C ALA A 160 -0.75 0.74 0.85
N ASP A 161 -1.45 1.67 1.51
CA ASP A 161 -2.68 1.33 2.22
C ASP A 161 -3.72 0.79 1.23
N GLY A 162 -4.07 -0.47 1.36
CA GLY A 162 -5.08 -1.16 0.54
C GLY A 162 -6.52 -0.84 0.91
N ALA A 163 -6.78 0.16 1.76
CA ALA A 163 -8.13 0.49 2.20
C ALA A 163 -9.03 0.91 1.03
N LEU A 164 -8.50 1.64 0.05
CA LEU A 164 -9.24 2.06 -1.14
C LEU A 164 -9.70 0.85 -1.96
N GLU A 165 -8.81 -0.11 -2.23
CA GLU A 165 -9.12 -1.33 -2.98
C GLU A 165 -10.14 -2.19 -2.24
N ARG A 166 -9.99 -2.36 -0.92
CA ARG A 166 -10.93 -3.13 -0.10
C ARG A 166 -12.33 -2.50 -0.12
N ILE A 167 -12.41 -1.16 0.00
CA ILE A 167 -13.69 -0.46 -0.06
C ILE A 167 -14.29 -0.56 -1.46
N ALA A 168 -13.52 -0.29 -2.51
CA ALA A 168 -13.99 -0.39 -3.89
C ALA A 168 -14.49 -1.80 -4.20
N GLY A 169 -13.70 -2.83 -3.93
CA GLY A 169 -14.09 -4.22 -4.15
C GLY A 169 -15.30 -4.67 -3.31
N PHE A 170 -15.48 -4.12 -2.11
CA PHE A 170 -16.69 -4.35 -1.31
C PHE A 170 -17.92 -3.71 -1.95
N LEU A 171 -17.81 -2.47 -2.44
CA LEU A 171 -18.89 -1.74 -3.08
C LEU A 171 -19.27 -2.37 -4.42
N ASP A 172 -18.31 -2.75 -5.27
CA ASP A 172 -18.54 -3.42 -6.55
C ASP A 172 -19.24 -4.78 -6.37
N LYS A 173 -18.81 -5.57 -5.38
CA LYS A 173 -19.53 -6.80 -5.02
C LYS A 173 -20.95 -6.54 -4.54
N SER A 174 -21.20 -5.40 -3.92
CA SER A 174 -22.54 -5.00 -3.50
C SER A 174 -23.38 -4.53 -4.70
N CYS A 175 -22.77 -3.89 -5.69
CA CYS A 175 -23.40 -3.54 -6.98
C CYS A 175 -23.86 -4.78 -7.76
N LEU A 176 -23.00 -5.77 -7.90
CA LEU A 176 -23.29 -7.00 -8.63
C LEU A 176 -24.43 -7.82 -8.03
N LEU A 177 -24.62 -7.76 -6.72
CA LEU A 177 -25.68 -8.49 -6.00
C LEU A 177 -26.99 -7.73 -5.91
N GLY A 178 -27.01 -6.43 -6.27
CA GLY A 178 -28.12 -5.51 -6.10
C GLY A 178 -29.42 -5.92 -6.77
N PRO A 179 -29.44 -6.33 -8.06
CA PRO A 179 -30.70 -6.66 -8.75
C PRO A 179 -31.41 -7.90 -8.21
N ALA A 180 -30.70 -8.77 -7.49
CA ALA A 180 -31.24 -10.07 -7.00
C ALA A 180 -31.90 -10.00 -5.61
N GLY A 181 -31.94 -8.83 -4.97
CA GLY A 181 -32.59 -8.63 -3.66
C GLY A 181 -31.82 -7.69 -2.75
N THR A 182 -32.54 -7.05 -1.83
CA THR A 182 -32.03 -6.10 -0.82
C THR A 182 -31.13 -6.78 0.23
N LYS A 183 -29.99 -7.32 -0.19
CA LYS A 183 -29.03 -7.87 0.76
C LYS A 183 -28.15 -6.77 1.29
N GLU A 184 -28.34 -6.42 2.55
CA GLU A 184 -27.42 -5.61 3.29
C GLU A 184 -26.08 -6.36 3.45
N ARG A 185 -24.99 -5.68 3.15
CA ARG A 185 -23.64 -6.16 3.40
C ARG A 185 -22.94 -5.22 4.37
N ALA A 186 -22.10 -5.78 5.22
CA ALA A 186 -21.32 -5.01 6.17
C ALA A 186 -19.85 -5.39 6.09
N MET A 187 -18.99 -4.39 6.24
CA MET A 187 -17.55 -4.55 6.30
C MET A 187 -16.95 -3.62 7.36
N LYS A 188 -16.15 -4.18 8.25
CA LYS A 188 -15.37 -3.38 9.18
C LYS A 188 -14.07 -2.96 8.50
N ILE A 189 -13.79 -1.66 8.48
CA ILE A 189 -12.59 -1.11 7.85
C ILE A 189 -12.07 0.09 8.64
N THR A 190 -10.76 0.25 8.62
CA THR A 190 -10.06 1.42 9.15
C THR A 190 -9.32 2.08 8.00
N PHE A 191 -9.43 3.41 7.90
CA PHE A 191 -8.70 4.19 6.92
C PHE A 191 -8.11 5.45 7.54
N SER A 192 -6.94 5.83 7.03
CA SER A 192 -6.14 6.95 7.56
C SER A 192 -6.49 8.29 6.93
N TYR A 193 -7.25 8.30 5.83
CA TYR A 193 -7.64 9.48 5.07
C TYR A 193 -9.16 9.59 4.97
N PRO A 194 -9.73 10.79 4.77
CA PRO A 194 -11.16 10.93 4.58
C PRO A 194 -11.67 10.14 3.38
N LEU A 195 -12.75 9.38 3.57
CA LEU A 195 -13.44 8.66 2.51
C LEU A 195 -14.49 9.58 1.89
N ARG A 196 -14.53 9.68 0.57
CA ARG A 196 -15.57 10.36 -0.21
C ARG A 196 -16.16 9.41 -1.25
N LEU A 197 -17.47 9.37 -1.28
CA LEU A 197 -18.26 8.64 -2.27
C LEU A 197 -19.01 9.67 -3.12
N SER A 198 -18.91 9.60 -4.43
CA SER A 198 -19.60 10.53 -5.34
C SER A 198 -19.77 9.93 -6.73
N GLY A 199 -21.02 9.86 -7.21
CA GLY A 199 -21.35 9.24 -8.49
C GLY A 199 -20.90 7.79 -8.55
N SER A 200 -20.09 7.43 -9.52
CA SER A 200 -19.48 6.09 -9.66
C SER A 200 -18.00 6.08 -9.23
N LYS A 201 -17.70 6.75 -8.12
CA LYS A 201 -16.31 6.83 -7.61
C LYS A 201 -16.28 6.73 -6.09
N VAL A 202 -15.25 6.05 -5.59
CA VAL A 202 -14.83 6.07 -4.20
C VAL A 202 -13.43 6.71 -4.13
N CYS A 203 -13.26 7.67 -3.24
CA CYS A 203 -11.98 8.36 -3.03
C CYS A 203 -11.55 8.26 -1.58
N LEU A 204 -10.27 8.00 -1.35
CA LEU A 204 -9.63 8.01 -0.04
C LEU A 204 -8.53 9.07 -0.07
N GLY A 205 -8.77 10.22 0.57
CA GLY A 205 -7.96 11.41 0.34
C GLY A 205 -8.07 11.88 -1.11
N ASP A 206 -6.94 11.94 -1.82
CA ASP A 206 -6.87 12.35 -3.23
C ASP A 206 -6.83 11.16 -4.20
N ALA A 207 -6.64 9.93 -3.70
CA ALA A 207 -6.71 8.73 -4.52
C ALA A 207 -8.16 8.31 -4.75
N CYS A 208 -8.55 8.07 -6.01
CA CYS A 208 -9.91 7.68 -6.38
C CYS A 208 -9.92 6.42 -7.25
N LYS A 209 -10.97 5.60 -7.09
CA LYS A 209 -11.25 4.43 -7.90
C LYS A 209 -12.69 4.47 -8.43
N GLY A 210 -12.86 4.04 -9.71
CA GLY A 210 -14.18 3.88 -10.32
C GLY A 210 -14.93 2.69 -9.70
N LEU A 211 -16.25 2.76 -9.71
CA LEU A 211 -17.17 1.72 -9.24
C LEU A 211 -18.09 1.30 -10.40
N ASP A 212 -18.53 0.06 -10.38
CA ASP A 212 -19.43 -0.51 -11.40
C ASP A 212 -20.85 0.06 -11.32
N CYS A 213 -21.24 0.71 -10.22
CA CYS A 213 -22.53 1.35 -10.10
C CYS A 213 -22.45 2.71 -9.39
N PRO A 214 -23.47 3.58 -9.56
CA PRO A 214 -23.54 4.84 -8.84
C PRO A 214 -23.78 4.61 -7.34
N VAL A 215 -23.13 5.45 -6.52
CA VAL A 215 -23.28 5.48 -5.07
C VAL A 215 -23.82 6.83 -4.63
N LEU A 216 -24.63 6.83 -3.55
CA LEU A 216 -25.06 8.09 -2.95
C LEU A 216 -23.86 8.84 -2.36
N GLU A 217 -23.88 10.14 -2.57
CA GLU A 217 -22.81 11.01 -2.09
C GLU A 217 -22.70 10.95 -0.57
N LYS A 218 -21.50 10.62 -0.08
CA LYS A 218 -21.19 10.52 1.34
C LYS A 218 -19.73 10.80 1.62
N GLY A 219 -19.48 11.50 2.72
CA GLY A 219 -18.14 11.71 3.27
C GLY A 219 -18.03 11.11 4.67
N LEU A 220 -16.92 10.42 4.95
CA LEU A 220 -16.57 9.94 6.27
C LEU A 220 -15.14 10.42 6.60
N PRO A 221 -14.89 11.00 7.79
CA PRO A 221 -13.53 11.37 8.19
C PRO A 221 -12.66 10.12 8.38
N ALA A 222 -11.35 10.29 8.50
CA ALA A 222 -10.43 9.20 8.84
C ALA A 222 -10.85 8.52 10.16
N GLY A 223 -10.81 7.20 10.20
CA GLY A 223 -11.25 6.43 11.38
C GLY A 223 -11.56 4.98 11.09
N SER A 224 -12.13 4.29 12.09
CA SER A 224 -12.61 2.91 11.98
C SER A 224 -14.12 2.90 11.88
N TYR A 225 -14.64 2.22 10.86
CA TYR A 225 -16.07 2.18 10.56
C TYR A 225 -16.56 0.76 10.30
N ASN A 226 -17.84 0.54 10.56
CA ASN A 226 -18.56 -0.63 10.10
C ASN A 226 -19.44 -0.21 8.92
N ILE A 227 -18.85 -0.17 7.73
CA ILE A 227 -19.53 0.28 6.51
C ILE A 227 -20.57 -0.76 6.13
N ARG A 228 -21.82 -0.28 5.95
CA ARG A 228 -22.92 -1.08 5.43
C ARG A 228 -23.34 -0.55 4.07
N SER A 229 -23.63 -1.45 3.16
CA SER A 229 -24.10 -1.11 1.81
C SER A 229 -25.44 -1.80 1.53
N VAL A 230 -26.37 -1.05 0.96
CA VAL A 230 -27.68 -1.54 0.51
C VAL A 230 -27.93 -1.00 -0.89
N TYR A 231 -28.25 -1.88 -1.83
CA TYR A 231 -28.59 -1.47 -3.19
C TYR A 231 -30.10 -1.19 -3.30
N ARG A 232 -30.45 0.02 -3.74
CA ARG A 232 -31.85 0.44 -3.94
C ARG A 232 -31.98 1.28 -5.21
N GLU A 233 -32.99 0.97 -6.01
CA GLU A 233 -33.38 1.78 -7.18
C GLU A 233 -32.21 2.16 -8.12
N GLY A 234 -31.30 1.25 -8.36
CA GLY A 234 -30.14 1.50 -9.24
C GLY A 234 -28.96 2.22 -8.59
N THR A 235 -29.05 2.52 -7.30
CA THR A 235 -28.01 3.24 -6.56
C THR A 235 -27.61 2.50 -5.29
N LEU A 236 -26.32 2.55 -4.94
CA LEU A 236 -25.81 1.97 -3.71
C LEU A 236 -25.84 3.00 -2.58
N GLU A 237 -26.59 2.69 -1.53
CA GLU A 237 -26.59 3.45 -0.28
C GLU A 237 -25.52 2.91 0.66
N VAL A 238 -24.69 3.80 1.20
CA VAL A 238 -23.60 3.45 2.14
C VAL A 238 -23.84 4.14 3.46
N SER A 239 -23.81 3.37 4.57
CA SER A 239 -23.88 3.88 5.94
C SER A 239 -22.67 3.39 6.75
N GLY A 240 -22.17 4.22 7.64
CA GLY A 240 -21.04 3.89 8.50
C GLY A 240 -21.22 4.51 9.88
#